data_bc3053298293446b8548428dfc5ae2a7
#
_entry.id   bc3053298293446b8548428dfc5ae2a7
#
_cell.length_a   1.000
_cell.length_b   1.000
_cell.length_c   1.000
_cell.angle_alpha   90.00
_cell.angle_beta   90.00
_cell.angle_gamma   90.00
#
_symmetry.space_group_name_H-M   'P 1'
#
loop_
_entity.id
_entity.type
_entity.pdbx_description
1 polymer ?
#
loop_
_entity_poly.entity_id
_entity_poly.type
_entity_poly.pdbx_seq_one_letter_code
_entity_poly.pdbx_strand_id
1 'polypeptide(L)'
;MNYDKINYFVIKQNNRKQEFVKCKTDELAVEIPSISPSSLTLGHGFYTILHMEILHLGEDLLRQKSLPVEEINDELRATLDAMFDTMIESNGVGLAAPQVGILKRFFVVMADDEVRRVFINPQIVSTSQEMCDYEEGCLSIPNVYEKITRPAKITVQALNERGRPFTLEAEGFLARVIQHEYDHLEGVLYIDRGDQDFRQKTIQQFEKKAARKAEKEAAKAAKAAKIAAKKAKKAGA
;
A
#
# COMPACT_ATOMS: atom_id res chain seq x y z
N MET A 1 18.94 3.73 5.91
CA MET A 1 17.51 3.34 5.93
C MET A 1 17.44 1.93 5.40
N ASN A 2 17.01 0.98 6.25
CA ASN A 2 17.00 -0.45 5.87
C ASN A 2 15.81 -0.72 4.96
N TYR A 3 16.09 -1.16 3.75
CA TYR A 3 15.11 -1.63 2.75
C TYR A 3 14.80 -3.14 2.90
N ASP A 4 14.92 -3.72 4.10
CA ASP A 4 14.99 -5.17 4.32
C ASP A 4 13.64 -5.84 4.66
N LYS A 5 12.52 -5.45 4.03
CA LYS A 5 11.27 -6.22 4.17
C LYS A 5 10.42 -6.20 2.89
N ILE A 6 10.97 -6.72 1.81
CA ILE A 6 10.17 -7.06 0.65
C ILE A 6 9.85 -8.55 0.74
N ASN A 7 8.59 -8.89 0.99
CA ASN A 7 8.14 -10.28 0.94
C ASN A 7 7.78 -10.65 -0.51
N TYR A 8 8.49 -11.59 -1.08
CA TYR A 8 8.22 -12.11 -2.42
C TYR A 8 7.29 -13.32 -2.35
N PHE A 9 6.25 -13.34 -3.18
CA PHE A 9 5.42 -14.52 -3.42
C PHE A 9 5.65 -15.02 -4.84
N VAL A 10 5.93 -16.31 -4.98
CA VAL A 10 6.06 -16.96 -6.29
C VAL A 10 4.80 -17.77 -6.55
N ILE A 11 4.10 -17.45 -7.66
CA ILE A 11 2.98 -18.27 -8.13
C ILE A 11 3.50 -19.28 -9.14
N LYS A 12 3.33 -20.56 -8.82
CA LYS A 12 3.62 -21.66 -9.73
C LYS A 12 2.34 -22.03 -10.48
N GLN A 13 2.26 -21.74 -11.76
CA GLN A 13 1.17 -22.24 -12.60
C GLN A 13 1.44 -23.68 -13.00
N ASN A 14 0.72 -24.64 -12.40
CA ASN A 14 0.53 -25.97 -12.94
C ASN A 14 -0.93 -26.09 -13.39
N ASN A 15 -1.13 -26.43 -14.66
CA ASN A 15 -2.38 -26.81 -15.33
C ASN A 15 -3.63 -26.81 -14.42
N ARG A 16 -4.32 -25.63 -14.32
CA ARG A 16 -5.66 -25.43 -13.75
C ARG A 16 -5.85 -25.30 -12.23
N LYS A 17 -4.80 -25.13 -11.43
CA LYS A 17 -4.95 -24.69 -10.01
C LYS A 17 -3.85 -23.69 -9.65
N GLN A 18 -4.25 -22.57 -9.06
CA GLN A 18 -3.33 -21.62 -8.43
C GLN A 18 -3.05 -22.11 -7.02
N GLU A 19 -1.81 -22.42 -6.71
CA GLU A 19 -1.34 -22.68 -5.34
C GLU A 19 -0.43 -21.55 -4.91
N PHE A 20 -0.78 -20.92 -3.80
CA PHE A 20 0.02 -19.87 -3.16
C PHE A 20 1.07 -20.51 -2.26
N VAL A 21 2.33 -20.31 -2.56
CA VAL A 21 3.43 -20.75 -1.70
C VAL A 21 4.08 -19.54 -1.05
N LYS A 22 4.02 -19.47 0.29
CA LYS A 22 4.67 -18.43 1.07
C LYS A 22 6.13 -18.82 1.28
N CYS A 23 7.07 -18.13 0.60
CA CYS A 23 8.50 -18.26 0.89
C CYS A 23 8.89 -17.42 2.10
N LYS A 24 9.43 -18.04 3.14
CA LYS A 24 10.13 -17.35 4.23
C LYS A 24 11.56 -17.09 3.79
N THR A 25 12.03 -15.88 3.99
CA THR A 25 13.33 -15.34 3.54
C THR A 25 14.57 -15.92 4.26
N ASP A 26 14.45 -17.00 5.02
CA ASP A 26 15.57 -17.51 5.83
C ASP A 26 16.31 -18.72 5.23
N GLU A 27 15.98 -19.21 4.03
CA GLU A 27 16.55 -20.47 3.53
C GLU A 27 16.97 -20.52 2.05
N LEU A 28 17.07 -19.44 1.32
CA LEU A 28 17.64 -19.49 -0.04
C LEU A 28 18.49 -18.26 -0.33
N ALA A 29 19.77 -18.30 0.07
CA ALA A 29 20.81 -17.54 -0.60
C ALA A 29 21.02 -18.17 -1.99
N VAL A 30 20.17 -17.80 -2.95
CA VAL A 30 20.46 -18.05 -4.37
C VAL A 30 21.19 -16.82 -4.86
N GLU A 31 22.47 -16.97 -5.20
CA GLU A 31 23.21 -15.98 -5.96
C GLU A 31 22.42 -15.63 -7.22
N ILE A 32 21.95 -14.38 -7.31
CA ILE A 32 21.29 -13.86 -8.49
C ILE A 32 22.40 -13.54 -9.48
N PRO A 33 22.54 -14.25 -10.62
CA PRO A 33 23.44 -13.82 -11.66
C PRO A 33 22.95 -12.47 -12.20
N SER A 34 23.86 -11.52 -12.38
CA SER A 34 23.62 -10.24 -13.02
C SER A 34 23.03 -10.49 -14.43
N ILE A 35 21.74 -10.37 -14.60
CA ILE A 35 21.05 -10.55 -15.87
C ILE A 35 21.14 -9.23 -16.64
N SER A 36 21.93 -9.22 -17.71
CA SER A 36 21.91 -8.14 -18.70
C SER A 36 20.58 -8.19 -19.51
N PRO A 37 20.07 -7.03 -20.00
CA PRO A 37 18.70 -6.93 -20.56
C PRO A 37 18.48 -7.56 -21.94
N SER A 38 19.30 -8.46 -22.44
CA SER A 38 19.29 -8.89 -23.84
C SER A 38 19.03 -10.37 -24.11
N SER A 39 18.43 -11.14 -23.19
CA SER A 39 18.03 -12.53 -23.52
C SER A 39 16.77 -12.99 -22.79
N LEU A 40 15.60 -12.51 -23.24
CA LEU A 40 14.33 -13.12 -22.92
C LEU A 40 13.86 -13.95 -24.12
N THR A 41 14.28 -15.20 -24.19
CA THR A 41 13.62 -16.22 -25.01
C THR A 41 12.42 -16.77 -24.25
N LEU A 42 11.26 -16.74 -24.90
CA LEU A 42 9.99 -17.29 -24.48
C LEU A 42 10.11 -18.74 -23.98
N GLY A 43 9.90 -18.95 -22.70
CA GLY A 43 9.79 -20.27 -22.10
C GLY A 43 9.17 -20.16 -20.72
N HIS A 44 7.87 -20.50 -20.60
CA HIS A 44 7.08 -20.70 -19.37
C HIS A 44 7.33 -19.65 -18.27
N GLY A 45 6.62 -18.52 -18.34
CA GLY A 45 6.83 -17.35 -17.49
C GLY A 45 6.48 -17.61 -16.03
N PHE A 46 7.46 -17.40 -15.16
CA PHE A 46 7.21 -17.10 -13.76
C PHE A 46 6.86 -15.61 -13.67
N TYR A 47 5.63 -15.28 -13.32
CA TYR A 47 5.28 -13.91 -12.92
C TYR A 47 5.55 -13.79 -11.43
N THR A 48 6.53 -13.01 -11.05
CA THR A 48 6.71 -12.61 -9.64
C THR A 48 5.75 -11.47 -9.39
N ILE A 49 4.66 -11.73 -8.67
CA ILE A 49 3.79 -10.65 -8.18
C ILE A 49 4.51 -10.04 -6.98
N LEU A 50 4.97 -8.81 -7.11
CA LEU A 50 5.50 -8.01 -6.01
C LEU A 50 4.33 -7.52 -5.15
N HIS A 51 3.97 -8.29 -4.12
CA HIS A 51 2.98 -7.84 -3.15
C HIS A 51 3.64 -6.87 -2.17
N MET A 52 3.15 -5.62 -2.12
CA MET A 52 3.66 -4.59 -1.19
C MET A 52 2.94 -4.69 0.15
N GLU A 53 3.67 -4.55 1.25
CA GLU A 53 3.06 -4.49 2.58
C GLU A 53 2.33 -3.14 2.75
N ILE A 54 1.05 -3.19 3.12
CA ILE A 54 0.27 -1.99 3.40
C ILE A 54 0.50 -1.59 4.85
N LEU A 55 0.95 -0.35 5.06
CA LEU A 55 1.12 0.25 6.37
C LEU A 55 -0.25 0.55 7.01
N HIS A 56 -0.34 0.35 8.32
CA HIS A 56 -1.58 0.52 9.06
C HIS A 56 -1.54 1.74 9.98
N LEU A 57 -2.71 2.21 10.40
CA LEU A 57 -2.88 3.29 11.36
C LEU A 57 -2.00 3.05 12.60
N GLY A 58 -1.18 4.04 12.94
CA GLY A 58 -0.14 3.98 13.97
C GLY A 58 1.28 4.05 13.39
N GLU A 59 1.47 3.81 12.09
CA GLU A 59 2.76 4.00 11.42
C GLU A 59 2.97 5.50 11.12
N ASP A 60 4.07 6.07 11.61
CA ASP A 60 4.36 7.50 11.53
C ASP A 60 4.44 8.02 10.08
N LEU A 61 4.82 7.18 9.14
CA LEU A 61 4.95 7.54 7.74
C LEU A 61 3.60 7.97 7.14
N LEU A 62 2.49 7.36 7.56
CA LEU A 62 1.15 7.73 7.10
C LEU A 62 0.71 9.14 7.50
N ARG A 63 1.44 9.78 8.42
CA ARG A 63 1.19 11.14 8.90
C ARG A 63 2.14 12.17 8.31
N GLN A 64 3.03 11.74 7.43
CA GLN A 64 4.01 12.62 6.81
C GLN A 64 3.51 13.12 5.45
N LYS A 65 3.84 14.38 5.14
CA LYS A 65 3.57 14.95 3.83
C LYS A 65 4.54 14.37 2.80
N SER A 66 4.00 13.86 1.70
CA SER A 66 4.77 13.26 0.62
C SER A 66 5.57 14.28 -0.17
N LEU A 67 6.77 13.89 -0.56
CA LEU A 67 7.68 14.68 -1.40
C LEU A 67 7.34 14.52 -2.89
N PRO A 68 7.58 15.54 -3.71
CA PRO A 68 7.38 15.43 -5.15
C PRO A 68 8.19 14.27 -5.76
N VAL A 69 7.65 13.69 -6.82
CA VAL A 69 8.38 12.80 -7.72
C VAL A 69 9.19 13.68 -8.67
N GLU A 70 10.50 13.49 -8.70
CA GLU A 70 11.42 14.28 -9.55
C GLU A 70 11.62 13.62 -10.91
N GLU A 71 11.63 12.28 -10.96
CA GLU A 71 11.88 11.50 -12.16
C GLU A 71 10.83 10.39 -12.34
N ILE A 72 10.33 10.26 -13.57
CA ILE A 72 9.39 9.20 -13.96
C ILE A 72 10.14 8.20 -14.85
N ASN A 73 10.75 7.23 -14.19
CA ASN A 73 11.59 6.20 -14.80
C ASN A 73 10.89 4.82 -14.80
N ASP A 74 11.57 3.79 -15.26
CA ASP A 74 11.01 2.42 -15.33
C ASP A 74 10.81 1.81 -13.95
N GLU A 75 11.62 2.20 -12.94
CA GLU A 75 11.46 1.76 -11.56
C GLU A 75 10.15 2.27 -10.97
N LEU A 76 9.82 3.55 -11.20
CA LEU A 76 8.52 4.09 -10.78
C LEU A 76 7.37 3.38 -11.50
N ARG A 77 7.50 3.09 -12.81
CA ARG A 77 6.47 2.35 -13.56
C ARG A 77 6.24 0.95 -13.00
N ALA A 78 7.31 0.22 -12.68
CA ALA A 78 7.21 -1.09 -12.03
C ALA A 78 6.57 -0.99 -10.64
N THR A 79 6.89 0.06 -9.88
CA THR A 79 6.25 0.35 -8.57
C THR A 79 4.75 0.61 -8.72
N LEU A 80 4.33 1.39 -9.71
CA LEU A 80 2.92 1.66 -10.00
C LEU A 80 2.16 0.37 -10.35
N ASP A 81 2.74 -0.52 -11.15
CA ASP A 81 2.14 -1.82 -11.48
C ASP A 81 2.00 -2.69 -10.24
N ALA A 82 3.03 -2.80 -9.39
CA ALA A 82 2.98 -3.52 -8.11
C ALA A 82 1.93 -2.93 -7.16
N MET A 83 1.74 -1.61 -7.16
CA MET A 83 0.69 -0.96 -6.37
C MET A 83 -0.71 -1.31 -6.87
N PHE A 84 -0.94 -1.37 -8.18
CA PHE A 84 -2.22 -1.83 -8.73
C PHE A 84 -2.51 -3.27 -8.32
N ASP A 85 -1.54 -4.16 -8.43
CA ASP A 85 -1.70 -5.56 -8.03
C ASP A 85 -2.02 -5.68 -6.55
N THR A 86 -1.27 -4.98 -5.67
CA THR A 86 -1.51 -4.92 -4.22
C THR A 86 -2.89 -4.36 -3.88
N MET A 87 -3.31 -3.29 -4.56
CA MET A 87 -4.62 -2.66 -4.40
C MET A 87 -5.76 -3.64 -4.74
N ILE A 88 -5.67 -4.30 -5.90
CA ILE A 88 -6.69 -5.24 -6.38
C ILE A 88 -6.77 -6.48 -5.46
N GLU A 89 -5.64 -7.06 -5.08
CA GLU A 89 -5.60 -8.20 -4.16
C GLU A 89 -6.16 -7.87 -2.78
N SER A 90 -6.03 -6.61 -2.36
CA SER A 90 -6.58 -6.10 -1.10
C SER A 90 -8.04 -5.64 -1.22
N ASN A 91 -8.69 -5.82 -2.39
CA ASN A 91 -10.04 -5.34 -2.70
C ASN A 91 -10.18 -3.82 -2.53
N GLY A 92 -9.15 -3.05 -2.83
CA GLY A 92 -9.14 -1.60 -2.85
C GLY A 92 -9.50 -1.03 -4.20
N VAL A 93 -9.88 0.26 -4.22
CA VAL A 93 -10.19 1.05 -5.42
C VAL A 93 -9.22 2.20 -5.62
N GLY A 94 -8.38 2.47 -4.62
CA GLY A 94 -7.28 3.43 -4.60
C GLY A 94 -6.17 2.96 -3.67
N LEU A 95 -4.94 3.40 -3.94
CA LEU A 95 -3.77 3.15 -3.11
C LEU A 95 -2.73 4.25 -3.32
N ALA A 96 -2.37 4.94 -2.24
CA ALA A 96 -1.36 5.99 -2.27
C ALA A 96 0.03 5.46 -1.86
N ALA A 97 1.08 6.04 -2.41
CA ALA A 97 2.46 5.66 -2.16
C ALA A 97 2.85 5.62 -0.67
N PRO A 98 2.41 6.57 0.21
CA PRO A 98 2.66 6.46 1.64
C PRO A 98 2.11 5.20 2.29
N GLN A 99 1.02 4.64 1.78
CA GLN A 99 0.43 3.41 2.32
C GLN A 99 1.30 2.17 2.10
N VAL A 100 2.20 2.22 1.13
CA VAL A 100 3.18 1.16 0.85
C VAL A 100 4.61 1.56 1.22
N GLY A 101 4.77 2.53 2.11
CA GLY A 101 6.06 2.93 2.66
C GLY A 101 6.87 3.89 1.80
N ILE A 102 6.30 4.46 0.73
CA ILE A 102 6.98 5.35 -0.20
C ILE A 102 6.51 6.79 0.01
N LEU A 103 7.33 7.66 0.60
CA LEU A 103 6.98 9.04 0.90
C LEU A 103 7.12 9.95 -0.33
N LYS A 104 6.45 9.60 -1.43
CA LYS A 104 6.41 10.36 -2.69
C LYS A 104 4.99 10.65 -3.13
N ARG A 105 4.79 11.75 -3.90
CA ARG A 105 3.48 12.25 -4.30
C ARG A 105 2.94 11.51 -5.52
N PHE A 106 2.42 10.31 -5.34
CA PHE A 106 1.68 9.59 -6.36
C PHE A 106 0.70 8.60 -5.74
N PHE A 107 -0.33 8.27 -6.48
CA PHE A 107 -1.29 7.24 -6.14
C PHE A 107 -1.90 6.61 -7.39
N VAL A 108 -2.49 5.45 -7.22
CA VAL A 108 -3.22 4.72 -8.26
C VAL A 108 -4.69 4.61 -7.89
N VAL A 109 -5.56 4.63 -8.91
CA VAL A 109 -7.02 4.51 -8.75
C VAL A 109 -7.55 3.60 -9.84
N MET A 110 -8.47 2.70 -9.46
CA MET A 110 -9.31 1.94 -10.36
C MET A 110 -10.70 1.87 -9.73
N ALA A 111 -11.57 2.81 -10.11
CA ALA A 111 -12.93 2.92 -9.59
C ALA A 111 -13.87 1.89 -10.26
N ASP A 112 -15.18 2.11 -10.13
CA ASP A 112 -16.26 1.26 -10.68
C ASP A 112 -16.27 1.16 -12.21
N ASP A 113 -15.56 2.04 -12.91
CA ASP A 113 -15.37 2.00 -14.38
C ASP A 113 -14.21 1.11 -14.83
N GLU A 114 -13.51 0.44 -13.90
CA GLU A 114 -12.36 -0.45 -14.12
C GLU A 114 -11.19 0.19 -14.90
N VAL A 115 -11.15 1.52 -14.99
CA VAL A 115 -10.07 2.24 -15.67
C VAL A 115 -8.90 2.48 -14.73
N ARG A 116 -7.74 1.91 -15.04
CA ARG A 116 -6.48 2.18 -14.30
C ARG A 116 -6.05 3.62 -14.52
N ARG A 117 -5.90 4.38 -13.43
CA ARG A 117 -5.46 5.77 -13.45
C ARG A 117 -4.27 5.97 -12.52
N VAL A 118 -3.27 6.67 -13.01
CA VAL A 118 -2.07 7.05 -12.26
C VAL A 118 -2.05 8.56 -12.10
N PHE A 119 -1.81 9.01 -10.87
CA PHE A 119 -1.70 10.41 -10.52
C PHE A 119 -0.33 10.68 -9.90
N ILE A 120 0.58 11.29 -10.64
CA ILE A 120 1.92 11.68 -10.16
C ILE A 120 1.95 13.19 -9.97
N ASN A 121 2.42 13.65 -8.81
CA ASN A 121 2.43 15.05 -8.39
C ASN A 121 1.05 15.72 -8.52
N PRO A 122 -0.03 15.09 -8.06
CA PRO A 122 -1.37 15.61 -8.24
C PRO A 122 -1.58 16.92 -7.47
N GLN A 123 -2.45 17.77 -8.03
CA GLN A 123 -2.97 18.98 -7.41
C GLN A 123 -4.48 19.09 -7.67
N ILE A 124 -5.28 19.18 -6.61
CA ILE A 124 -6.70 19.52 -6.73
C ILE A 124 -6.77 21.04 -6.94
N VAL A 125 -7.16 21.47 -8.14
CA VAL A 125 -7.15 22.89 -8.55
C VAL A 125 -8.50 23.56 -8.36
N SER A 126 -9.59 22.76 -8.30
CA SER A 126 -10.92 23.28 -7.94
C SER A 126 -11.77 22.21 -7.27
N THR A 127 -12.74 22.66 -6.47
CA THR A 127 -13.75 21.82 -5.83
C THR A 127 -15.12 22.47 -5.97
N SER A 128 -16.19 21.67 -6.05
CA SER A 128 -17.56 22.17 -6.00
C SER A 128 -17.91 22.73 -4.62
N GLN A 129 -18.87 23.66 -4.57
CA GLN A 129 -19.51 24.06 -3.31
C GLN A 129 -20.50 23.00 -2.82
N GLU A 130 -21.05 22.22 -3.74
CA GLU A 130 -21.91 21.10 -3.42
C GLU A 130 -21.08 20.03 -2.69
N MET A 131 -21.60 19.60 -1.55
CA MET A 131 -21.00 18.56 -0.71
C MET A 131 -21.81 17.28 -0.81
N CYS A 132 -21.17 16.14 -0.72
CA CYS A 132 -21.84 14.85 -0.66
C CYS A 132 -21.26 13.98 0.47
N ASP A 133 -22.14 13.19 1.05
CA ASP A 133 -21.80 12.21 2.08
C ASP A 133 -21.55 10.85 1.42
N TYR A 134 -20.48 10.19 1.81
CA TYR A 134 -20.16 8.84 1.36
C TYR A 134 -19.54 8.03 2.49
N GLU A 135 -19.85 6.73 2.56
CA GLU A 135 -19.16 5.83 3.48
C GLU A 135 -17.76 5.52 2.95
N GLU A 136 -16.74 5.88 3.70
CA GLU A 136 -15.34 5.62 3.38
C GLU A 136 -14.75 4.54 4.28
N GLY A 137 -13.89 3.71 3.69
CA GLY A 137 -12.97 2.82 4.35
C GLY A 137 -11.57 3.03 3.79
N CYS A 138 -10.54 2.47 4.43
CA CYS A 138 -9.17 2.60 4.01
C CYS A 138 -8.42 1.29 4.20
N LEU A 139 -7.57 0.90 3.25
CA LEU A 139 -6.72 -0.29 3.37
C LEU A 139 -5.75 -0.19 4.57
N SER A 140 -5.34 1.03 4.92
CA SER A 140 -4.53 1.30 6.11
C SER A 140 -5.30 1.27 7.43
N ILE A 141 -6.65 1.25 7.39
CA ILE A 141 -7.54 1.21 8.56
C ILE A 141 -8.61 0.12 8.33
N PRO A 142 -8.21 -1.16 8.25
CA PRO A 142 -9.10 -2.23 7.82
C PRO A 142 -10.26 -2.46 8.79
N ASN A 143 -11.46 -2.73 8.21
CA ASN A 143 -12.72 -3.01 8.91
C ASN A 143 -13.25 -1.84 9.75
N VAL A 144 -12.93 -0.63 9.37
CA VAL A 144 -13.49 0.60 9.96
C VAL A 144 -14.02 1.44 8.83
N TYR A 145 -15.29 1.87 8.96
CA TYR A 145 -15.99 2.67 7.96
C TYR A 145 -16.66 3.85 8.65
N GLU A 146 -16.72 4.99 7.97
CA GLU A 146 -17.38 6.19 8.48
C GLU A 146 -17.92 7.02 7.33
N LYS A 147 -19.00 7.71 7.60
CA LYS A 147 -19.64 8.63 6.67
C LYS A 147 -18.89 9.95 6.64
N ILE A 148 -18.23 10.25 5.52
CA ILE A 148 -17.40 11.42 5.35
C ILE A 148 -18.05 12.37 4.35
N THR A 149 -18.10 13.66 4.70
CA THR A 149 -18.57 14.73 3.84
C THR A 149 -17.42 15.33 3.04
N ARG A 150 -17.55 15.35 1.71
CA ARG A 150 -16.55 15.96 0.80
C ARG A 150 -17.22 16.69 -0.34
N PRO A 151 -16.49 17.61 -1.06
CA PRO A 151 -16.96 18.16 -2.32
C PRO A 151 -17.41 17.08 -3.30
N ALA A 152 -18.58 17.28 -3.92
CA ALA A 152 -19.17 16.32 -4.85
C ALA A 152 -18.39 16.21 -6.16
N LYS A 153 -17.72 17.32 -6.57
CA LYS A 153 -16.93 17.40 -7.81
C LYS A 153 -15.60 18.06 -7.54
N ILE A 154 -14.57 17.60 -8.25
CA ILE A 154 -13.23 18.16 -8.21
C ILE A 154 -12.64 18.27 -9.60
N THR A 155 -11.70 19.20 -9.77
CA THR A 155 -10.77 19.19 -10.91
C THR A 155 -9.38 18.93 -10.39
N VAL A 156 -8.71 17.92 -10.91
CA VAL A 156 -7.35 17.52 -10.53
C VAL A 156 -6.41 17.62 -11.73
N GLN A 157 -5.23 18.17 -11.51
CA GLN A 157 -4.11 18.17 -12.46
C GLN A 157 -3.03 17.22 -11.95
N ALA A 158 -2.45 16.41 -12.83
CA ALA A 158 -1.40 15.48 -12.49
C ALA A 158 -0.54 15.11 -13.71
N LEU A 159 0.53 14.34 -13.49
CA LEU A 159 1.24 13.65 -14.56
C LEU A 159 0.80 12.17 -14.55
N ASN A 160 0.71 11.58 -15.75
CA ASN A 160 0.49 10.13 -15.89
C ASN A 160 1.82 9.35 -15.81
N GLU A 161 1.78 8.02 -15.96
CA GLU A 161 2.95 7.11 -15.92
C GLU A 161 3.99 7.38 -17.02
N ARG A 162 3.63 8.16 -18.03
CA ARG A 162 4.52 8.59 -19.13
C ARG A 162 5.06 10.01 -18.92
N GLY A 163 4.78 10.64 -17.78
CA GLY A 163 5.16 12.01 -17.49
C GLY A 163 4.36 13.08 -18.26
N ARG A 164 3.24 12.71 -18.89
CA ARG A 164 2.40 13.64 -19.63
C ARG A 164 1.40 14.31 -18.68
N PRO A 165 1.32 15.65 -18.69
CA PRO A 165 0.33 16.35 -17.88
C PRO A 165 -1.09 16.10 -18.39
N PHE A 166 -2.03 16.00 -17.46
CA PHE A 166 -3.45 15.94 -17.76
C PHE A 166 -4.26 16.69 -16.70
N THR A 167 -5.47 17.08 -17.09
CA THR A 167 -6.50 17.62 -16.20
C THR A 167 -7.71 16.71 -16.27
N LEU A 168 -8.24 16.34 -15.11
CA LEU A 168 -9.42 15.48 -14.98
C LEU A 168 -10.46 16.18 -14.12
N GLU A 169 -11.67 16.34 -14.67
CA GLU A 169 -12.86 16.64 -13.90
C GLU A 169 -13.49 15.34 -13.44
N ALA A 170 -13.66 15.20 -12.14
CA ALA A 170 -14.22 14.00 -11.54
C ALA A 170 -15.41 14.35 -10.66
N GLU A 171 -16.41 13.47 -10.65
CA GLU A 171 -17.60 13.56 -9.80
C GLU A 171 -17.95 12.19 -9.22
N GLY A 172 -18.87 12.17 -8.25
CA GLY A 172 -19.35 10.94 -7.63
C GLY A 172 -18.26 10.11 -6.97
N PHE A 173 -18.28 8.79 -7.21
CA PHE A 173 -17.35 7.86 -6.57
C PHE A 173 -15.90 8.10 -6.96
N LEU A 174 -15.61 8.39 -8.23
CA LEU A 174 -14.25 8.70 -8.67
C LEU A 174 -13.68 9.94 -7.96
N ALA A 175 -14.47 11.02 -7.83
CA ALA A 175 -14.04 12.21 -7.08
C ALA A 175 -13.77 11.88 -5.60
N ARG A 176 -14.55 10.97 -5.01
CA ARG A 176 -14.39 10.49 -3.64
C ARG A 176 -13.05 9.80 -3.46
N VAL A 177 -12.75 8.82 -4.31
CA VAL A 177 -11.50 8.06 -4.26
C VAL A 177 -10.28 8.97 -4.46
N ILE A 178 -10.30 9.85 -5.48
CA ILE A 178 -9.18 10.76 -5.72
C ILE A 178 -8.91 11.67 -4.51
N GLN A 179 -9.95 12.20 -3.85
CA GLN A 179 -9.79 13.03 -2.64
C GLN A 179 -9.23 12.22 -1.47
N HIS A 180 -9.64 10.97 -1.32
CA HIS A 180 -9.13 10.07 -0.29
C HIS A 180 -7.64 9.81 -0.47
N GLU A 181 -7.21 9.44 -1.69
CA GLU A 181 -5.81 9.18 -1.99
C GLU A 181 -4.95 10.46 -1.93
N TYR A 182 -5.52 11.60 -2.32
CA TYR A 182 -4.84 12.90 -2.19
C TYR A 182 -4.55 13.24 -0.72
N ASP A 183 -5.49 12.96 0.19
CA ASP A 183 -5.29 13.18 1.62
C ASP A 183 -4.09 12.38 2.16
N HIS A 184 -3.89 11.13 1.72
CA HIS A 184 -2.72 10.35 2.10
C HIS A 184 -1.40 11.05 1.72
N LEU A 185 -1.35 11.78 0.60
CA LEU A 185 -0.16 12.54 0.19
C LEU A 185 0.11 13.75 1.09
N GLU A 186 -0.91 14.24 1.79
CA GLU A 186 -0.80 15.35 2.75
C GLU A 186 -0.64 14.84 4.21
N GLY A 187 -0.52 13.53 4.43
CA GLY A 187 -0.44 12.91 5.76
C GLY A 187 -1.77 12.93 6.52
N VAL A 188 -2.88 13.11 5.81
CA VAL A 188 -4.24 13.13 6.35
C VAL A 188 -4.91 11.78 6.09
N LEU A 189 -5.64 11.26 7.05
CA LEU A 189 -6.44 10.05 6.93
C LEU A 189 -7.93 10.41 6.96
N TYR A 190 -8.78 9.59 6.31
CA TYR A 190 -10.21 9.88 6.26
C TYR A 190 -10.85 10.05 7.65
N ILE A 191 -10.34 9.38 8.68
CA ILE A 191 -10.79 9.53 10.07
C ILE A 191 -10.59 10.94 10.63
N ASP A 192 -9.68 11.74 10.05
CA ASP A 192 -9.45 13.13 10.44
C ASP A 192 -10.53 14.07 9.86
N ARG A 193 -11.29 13.59 8.87
CA ARG A 193 -12.42 14.28 8.23
C ARG A 193 -13.75 13.97 8.90
N GLY A 194 -13.79 12.90 9.69
CA GLY A 194 -14.97 12.46 10.42
C GLY A 194 -15.13 13.13 11.77
N ASP A 195 -16.05 12.59 12.55
CA ASP A 195 -16.30 13.03 13.91
C ASP A 195 -15.11 12.80 14.84
N GLN A 196 -14.88 13.73 15.79
CA GLN A 196 -13.73 13.67 16.69
C GLN A 196 -13.76 12.45 17.62
N ASP A 197 -14.94 12.06 18.09
CA ASP A 197 -15.11 10.90 18.96
C ASP A 197 -14.83 9.61 18.20
N PHE A 198 -15.31 9.52 16.95
CA PHE A 198 -15.01 8.41 16.05
C PHE A 198 -13.50 8.29 15.81
N ARG A 199 -12.84 9.41 15.46
CA ARG A 199 -11.39 9.45 15.26
C ARG A 199 -10.64 8.93 16.48
N GLN A 200 -10.96 9.43 17.68
CA GLN A 200 -10.28 9.01 18.91
C GLN A 200 -10.49 7.53 19.23
N LYS A 201 -11.72 7.04 19.11
CA LYS A 201 -12.05 5.62 19.33
C LYS A 201 -11.28 4.71 18.37
N THR A 202 -11.20 5.11 17.11
CA THR A 202 -10.46 4.36 16.08
C THR A 202 -8.97 4.30 16.39
N ILE A 203 -8.34 5.42 16.71
CA ILE A 203 -6.92 5.48 17.09
C ILE A 203 -6.65 4.56 18.29
N GLN A 204 -7.42 4.70 19.37
CA GLN A 204 -7.27 3.86 20.57
C GLN A 204 -7.46 2.37 20.29
N GLN A 205 -8.36 2.00 19.37
CA GLN A 205 -8.57 0.61 18.98
C GLN A 205 -7.31 0.04 18.30
N PHE A 206 -6.69 0.80 17.40
CA PHE A 206 -5.48 0.38 16.69
C PHE A 206 -4.26 0.34 17.61
N GLU A 207 -4.08 1.32 18.49
CA GLU A 207 -3.04 1.32 19.51
C GLU A 207 -3.12 0.07 20.41
N LYS A 208 -4.32 -0.24 20.92
CA LYS A 208 -4.56 -1.46 21.72
C LYS A 208 -4.26 -2.74 20.94
N LYS A 209 -4.60 -2.78 19.64
CA LYS A 209 -4.30 -3.93 18.77
C LYS A 209 -2.81 -4.07 18.54
N ALA A 210 -2.10 -2.97 18.27
CA ALA A 210 -0.66 -2.94 18.10
C ALA A 210 0.08 -3.38 19.39
N ALA A 211 -0.30 -2.84 20.54
CA ALA A 211 0.28 -3.22 21.83
C ALA A 211 0.11 -4.73 22.11
N ARG A 212 -1.08 -5.29 21.88
CA ARG A 212 -1.34 -6.73 22.05
C ARG A 212 -0.53 -7.58 21.07
N LYS A 213 -0.32 -7.10 19.83
CA LYS A 213 0.51 -7.80 18.84
C LYS A 213 1.97 -7.82 19.29
N ALA A 214 2.51 -6.67 19.71
CA ALA A 214 3.88 -6.54 20.21
C ALA A 214 4.12 -7.43 21.44
N GLU A 215 3.20 -7.47 22.39
CA GLU A 215 3.28 -8.34 23.57
C GLU A 215 3.33 -9.83 23.21
N LYS A 216 2.47 -10.25 22.26
CA LYS A 216 2.48 -11.66 21.78
C LYS A 216 3.78 -12.02 21.06
N GLU A 217 4.31 -11.12 20.26
CA GLU A 217 5.59 -11.32 19.55
C GLU A 217 6.77 -11.38 20.54
N ALA A 218 6.81 -10.49 21.53
CA ALA A 218 7.81 -10.51 22.58
C ALA A 218 7.76 -11.82 23.40
N ALA A 219 6.56 -12.29 23.77
CA ALA A 219 6.38 -13.54 24.48
C ALA A 219 6.83 -14.75 23.64
N LYS A 220 6.54 -14.74 22.33
CA LYS A 220 6.98 -15.79 21.39
C LYS A 220 8.50 -15.80 21.25
N ALA A 221 9.12 -14.62 21.10
CA ALA A 221 10.57 -14.48 21.03
C ALA A 221 11.26 -14.96 22.32
N ALA A 222 10.75 -14.58 23.50
CA ALA A 222 11.26 -15.04 24.80
C ALA A 222 11.17 -16.57 24.96
N LYS A 223 10.06 -17.17 24.51
CA LYS A 223 9.90 -18.64 24.51
C LYS A 223 10.89 -19.32 23.58
N ALA A 224 11.10 -18.79 22.39
CA ALA A 224 12.07 -19.31 21.43
C ALA A 224 13.51 -19.24 21.97
N ALA A 225 13.89 -18.11 22.58
CA ALA A 225 15.20 -17.93 23.22
C ALA A 225 15.45 -18.94 24.37
N LYS A 226 14.44 -19.19 25.22
CA LYS A 226 14.53 -20.21 26.29
C LYS A 226 14.74 -21.63 25.72
N ILE A 227 14.04 -21.96 24.62
CA ILE A 227 14.19 -23.26 23.96
C ILE A 227 15.59 -23.42 23.35
N ALA A 228 16.08 -22.36 22.67
CA ALA A 228 17.42 -22.34 22.09
C ALA A 228 18.52 -22.51 23.17
N ALA A 229 18.41 -21.78 24.27
CA ALA A 229 19.34 -21.89 25.41
C ALA A 229 19.34 -23.30 26.04
N LYS A 230 18.16 -23.92 26.14
CA LYS A 230 18.05 -25.32 26.65
C LYS A 230 18.67 -26.34 25.69
N LYS A 231 18.53 -26.16 24.39
CA LYS A 231 19.17 -27.03 23.38
C LYS A 231 20.69 -26.89 23.39
N ALA A 232 21.22 -25.64 23.48
CA ALA A 232 22.65 -25.38 23.57
C ALA A 232 23.29 -26.03 24.80
N LYS A 233 22.65 -25.93 25.97
CA LYS A 233 23.14 -26.63 27.20
C LYS A 233 23.14 -28.14 27.07
N LYS A 234 22.24 -28.72 26.28
CA LYS A 234 22.18 -30.20 26.09
C LYS A 234 23.18 -30.70 25.05
N ALA A 235 23.63 -29.84 24.14
CA ALA A 235 24.62 -30.20 23.10
C ALA A 235 26.06 -29.98 23.54
N GLY A 236 26.31 -29.27 24.65
CA GLY A 236 27.64 -29.07 25.25
C GLY A 236 27.94 -29.90 26.50
N ALA A 237 27.10 -30.88 26.83
CA ALA A 237 27.28 -31.88 27.86
C ALA A 237 27.38 -33.27 27.22
#